data_76c529d16734e79aa2d9561b94a2e209
#
_entry.id   76c529d16734e79aa2d9561b94a2e209
#
_cell.length_a   1.000
_cell.length_b   1.000
_cell.length_c   1.000
_cell.angle_alpha   90.00
_cell.angle_beta   90.00
_cell.angle_gamma   90.00
#
_symmetry.space_group_name_H-M   'P 1'
#
loop_
_entity.id
_entity.type
_entity.pdbx_description
1 polymer ?
#
loop_
_entity_poly.entity_id
_entity_poly.type
_entity_poly.pdbx_seq_one_letter_code
_entity_poly.pdbx_strand_id
1 'polypeptide(L)'
;MKMDIDDKYATPMNELMNKNLNLIESLSDELFTNISGQSIKPVKLPLSLLDKLSSVDEDLAENLELMKLHKSNQSIIEDLSNDILNLESNIQSSLDVLNTSNKELEKIINEGDKVESQIKLSKDS
;
A
#
# COMPACT_ATOMS: atom_id res chain seq x y z
N MET A 1 -0.59 -18.89 9.50
CA MET A 1 0.24 -18.55 10.65
C MET A 1 0.12 -17.07 10.95
N LYS A 2 -0.56 -16.74 12.02
CA LYS A 2 -0.74 -15.35 12.42
C LYS A 2 0.50 -14.90 13.19
N MET A 3 1.16 -13.89 12.70
CA MET A 3 2.22 -13.23 13.44
C MET A 3 1.60 -12.23 14.41
N ASP A 4 2.10 -12.14 15.63
CA ASP A 4 1.65 -11.17 16.64
C ASP A 4 1.84 -9.71 16.18
N ILE A 5 2.66 -9.49 15.17
CA ILE A 5 2.87 -8.21 14.50
C ILE A 5 1.60 -7.76 13.77
N ASP A 6 0.79 -8.70 13.29
CA ASP A 6 -0.39 -8.40 12.47
C ASP A 6 -1.50 -7.71 13.27
N ASP A 7 -1.64 -7.99 14.57
CA ASP A 7 -2.67 -7.38 15.39
C ASP A 7 -2.43 -5.87 15.59
N LYS A 8 -1.17 -5.45 15.70
CA LYS A 8 -0.81 -4.03 15.81
C LYS A 8 -1.02 -3.27 14.50
N TYR A 9 -0.73 -3.92 13.37
CA TYR A 9 -0.80 -3.31 12.03
C TYR A 9 -2.15 -3.54 11.35
N ALA A 10 -2.95 -4.47 11.84
CA ALA A 10 -4.28 -4.76 11.31
C ALA A 10 -5.34 -3.73 11.72
N THR A 11 -5.12 -3.00 12.83
CA THR A 11 -6.00 -1.91 13.24
C THR A 11 -5.80 -0.71 12.31
N PRO A 12 -6.86 -0.20 11.66
CA PRO A 12 -6.74 0.97 10.81
C PRO A 12 -6.11 2.14 11.55
N MET A 13 -5.21 2.86 10.88
CA MET A 13 -4.47 3.97 11.46
C MET A 13 -5.40 5.07 12.00
N ASN A 14 -6.51 5.34 11.33
CA ASN A 14 -7.51 6.30 11.78
C ASN A 14 -8.17 5.90 13.11
N GLU A 15 -8.39 4.59 13.34
CA GLU A 15 -8.91 4.10 14.62
C GLU A 15 -7.92 4.31 15.75
N LEU A 16 -6.63 4.01 15.53
CA LEU A 16 -5.58 4.25 16.51
C LEU A 16 -5.47 5.73 16.87
N MET A 17 -5.49 6.61 15.87
CA MET A 17 -5.44 8.04 16.07
C MET A 17 -6.68 8.57 16.80
N ASN A 18 -7.86 8.10 16.44
CA ASN A 18 -9.11 8.47 17.10
C ASN A 18 -9.14 8.00 18.56
N LYS A 19 -8.64 6.79 18.82
CA LYS A 19 -8.52 6.29 20.18
C LYS A 19 -7.61 7.18 21.04
N ASN A 20 -6.47 7.60 20.50
CA ASN A 20 -5.56 8.50 21.20
C ASN A 20 -6.16 9.87 21.43
N LEU A 21 -6.84 10.45 20.42
CA LEU A 21 -7.51 11.75 20.54
C LEU A 21 -8.62 11.71 21.58
N ASN A 22 -9.42 10.65 21.60
CA ASN A 22 -10.48 10.46 22.59
C ASN A 22 -9.92 10.33 24.01
N LEU A 23 -8.79 9.65 24.18
CA LEU A 23 -8.11 9.56 25.47
C LEU A 23 -7.58 10.92 25.92
N ILE A 24 -6.99 11.69 25.04
CA ILE A 24 -6.51 13.06 25.32
C ILE A 24 -7.68 13.95 25.73
N GLU A 25 -8.79 13.90 25.01
CA GLU A 25 -10.00 14.66 25.34
C GLU A 25 -10.53 14.29 26.72
N SER A 26 -10.69 13.00 26.99
CA SER A 26 -11.16 12.50 28.28
C SER A 26 -10.24 12.91 29.44
N LEU A 27 -8.92 12.79 29.26
CA LEU A 27 -7.94 13.18 30.26
C LEU A 27 -7.88 14.70 30.46
N SER A 28 -8.09 15.48 29.41
CA SER A 28 -8.17 16.93 29.48
C SER A 28 -9.41 17.38 30.24
N ASP A 29 -10.57 16.76 30.00
CA ASP A 29 -11.80 17.02 30.73
C ASP A 29 -11.65 16.68 32.22
N GLU A 30 -11.03 15.55 32.54
CA GLU A 30 -10.72 15.17 33.92
C GLU A 30 -9.79 16.19 34.59
N LEU A 31 -8.78 16.65 33.87
CA LEU A 31 -7.86 17.68 34.34
C LEU A 31 -8.59 19.01 34.64
N PHE A 32 -9.44 19.48 33.74
CA PHE A 32 -10.22 20.69 33.91
C PHE A 32 -11.20 20.58 35.07
N THR A 33 -11.85 19.42 35.23
CA THR A 33 -12.74 19.14 36.35
C THR A 33 -11.99 19.22 37.68
N ASN A 34 -10.79 18.65 37.75
CA ASN A 34 -9.96 18.69 38.95
C ASN A 34 -9.49 20.11 39.28
N ILE A 35 -9.18 20.94 38.27
CA ILE A 35 -8.76 22.33 38.44
C ILE A 35 -9.94 23.19 38.88
N SER A 36 -11.09 23.08 38.25
CA SER A 36 -12.28 23.89 38.53
C SER A 36 -12.97 23.53 39.85
N GLY A 37 -12.83 22.30 40.35
CA GLY A 37 -13.35 21.88 41.63
C GLY A 37 -12.59 22.41 42.86
N GLN A 38 -11.45 23.04 42.68
CA GLN A 38 -10.57 23.53 43.76
C GLN A 38 -10.36 25.03 43.68
N SER A 39 -11.36 25.83 44.09
CA SER A 39 -11.27 27.26 43.95
C SER A 39 -10.43 28.00 45.02
N ILE A 40 -9.90 27.34 46.06
CA ILE A 40 -9.25 28.01 47.21
C ILE A 40 -7.95 27.33 47.67
N LYS A 41 -7.56 26.18 47.13
CA LYS A 41 -6.32 25.48 47.53
C LYS A 41 -5.37 25.33 46.35
N PRO A 42 -4.00 25.31 46.58
CA PRO A 42 -3.08 25.06 45.50
C PRO A 42 -3.40 23.70 44.84
N VAL A 43 -3.62 23.75 43.54
CA VAL A 43 -4.01 22.57 42.74
C VAL A 43 -2.86 21.56 42.76
N LYS A 44 -3.04 20.47 43.48
CA LYS A 44 -2.21 19.30 43.30
C LYS A 44 -2.83 18.46 42.19
N LEU A 45 -2.22 18.54 41.02
CA LEU A 45 -2.55 17.62 39.94
C LEU A 45 -2.28 16.19 40.39
N PRO A 46 -3.22 15.26 40.23
CA PRO A 46 -2.97 13.85 40.54
C PRO A 46 -1.81 13.35 39.70
N LEU A 47 -0.76 12.80 40.31
CA LEU A 47 0.37 12.21 39.59
C LEU A 47 -0.09 11.13 38.60
N SER A 48 -1.14 10.39 38.96
CA SER A 48 -1.73 9.39 38.07
C SER A 48 -2.28 9.98 36.77
N LEU A 49 -2.84 11.18 36.81
CA LEU A 49 -3.34 11.87 35.63
C LEU A 49 -2.21 12.34 34.72
N LEU A 50 -1.11 12.85 35.31
CA LEU A 50 0.10 13.23 34.57
C LEU A 50 0.75 12.01 33.93
N ASP A 51 0.84 10.89 34.63
CA ASP A 51 1.36 9.63 34.09
C ASP A 51 0.51 9.12 32.92
N LYS A 52 -0.79 9.20 33.04
CA LYS A 52 -1.71 8.81 31.94
C LYS A 52 -1.53 9.74 30.73
N LEU A 53 -1.42 11.04 30.94
CA LEU A 53 -1.19 12.01 29.85
C LEU A 53 0.16 11.75 29.17
N SER A 54 1.20 11.47 29.95
CA SER A 54 2.52 11.14 29.42
C SER A 54 2.48 9.86 28.59
N SER A 55 1.77 8.83 29.07
CA SER A 55 1.62 7.57 28.36
C SER A 55 0.87 7.76 27.03
N VAL A 56 -0.20 8.55 27.04
CA VAL A 56 -0.96 8.84 25.81
C VAL A 56 -0.13 9.67 24.83
N ASP A 57 0.68 10.57 25.31
CA ASP A 57 1.62 11.35 24.48
C ASP A 57 2.65 10.45 23.79
N GLU A 58 3.20 9.50 24.52
CA GLU A 58 4.13 8.49 23.95
C GLU A 58 3.42 7.63 22.90
N ASP A 59 2.23 7.13 23.20
CA ASP A 59 1.44 6.33 22.26
C ASP A 59 1.10 7.14 20.99
N LEU A 60 0.76 8.41 21.15
CA LEU A 60 0.50 9.30 20.03
C LEU A 60 1.74 9.49 19.15
N ALA A 61 2.89 9.70 19.77
CA ALA A 61 4.16 9.86 19.06
C ALA A 61 4.51 8.57 18.28
N GLU A 62 4.33 7.41 18.90
CA GLU A 62 4.54 6.12 18.24
C GLU A 62 3.58 5.93 17.06
N ASN A 63 2.31 6.26 17.24
CA ASN A 63 1.30 6.16 16.18
C ASN A 63 1.56 7.14 15.03
N LEU A 64 2.10 8.32 15.31
CA LEU A 64 2.51 9.26 14.26
C LEU A 64 3.66 8.72 13.42
N GLU A 65 4.65 8.07 14.04
CA GLU A 65 5.75 7.42 13.31
C GLU A 65 5.22 6.25 12.47
N LEU A 66 4.29 5.46 13.01
CA LEU A 66 3.64 4.39 12.27
C LEU A 66 2.87 4.92 11.06
N MET A 67 2.18 6.04 11.22
CA MET A 67 1.46 6.70 10.14
C MET A 67 2.40 7.17 9.03
N LYS A 68 3.55 7.73 9.37
CA LYS A 68 4.58 8.13 8.39
C LYS A 68 5.08 6.93 7.60
N LEU A 69 5.36 5.81 8.29
CA LEU A 69 5.79 4.58 7.66
C LEU A 69 4.70 4.02 6.73
N HIS A 70 3.45 4.03 7.20
CA HIS A 70 2.30 3.58 6.41
C HIS A 70 2.13 4.41 5.14
N LYS A 71 2.27 5.73 5.24
CA LYS A 71 2.21 6.64 4.09
C LYS A 71 3.34 6.37 3.10
N SER A 72 4.55 6.15 3.60
CA SER A 72 5.70 5.78 2.76
C SER A 72 5.47 4.46 2.03
N ASN A 73 4.99 3.44 2.74
CA ASN A 73 4.67 2.14 2.15
C ASN A 73 3.56 2.25 1.11
N GLN A 74 2.56 3.07 1.36
CA GLN A 74 1.48 3.31 0.40
C GLN A 74 2.02 3.91 -0.90
N SER A 75 2.93 4.88 -0.81
CA SER A 75 3.58 5.46 -1.98
C SER A 75 4.37 4.42 -2.78
N ILE A 76 5.10 3.54 -2.09
CA ILE A 76 5.84 2.44 -2.75
C ILE A 76 4.87 1.47 -3.44
N ILE A 77 3.77 1.14 -2.80
CA ILE A 77 2.73 0.26 -3.38
C ILE A 77 2.15 0.89 -4.66
N GLU A 78 1.87 2.18 -4.63
CA GLU A 78 1.36 2.92 -5.80
C GLU A 78 2.37 2.90 -6.95
N ASP A 79 3.64 3.15 -6.66
CA ASP A 79 4.71 3.12 -7.66
C ASP A 79 4.87 1.71 -8.26
N LEU A 80 4.90 0.68 -7.41
CA LEU A 80 4.98 -0.72 -7.87
C LEU A 80 3.76 -1.13 -8.69
N SER A 81 2.56 -0.67 -8.30
CA SER A 81 1.34 -0.93 -9.06
C SER A 81 1.42 -0.31 -10.46
N ASN A 82 1.91 0.91 -10.56
CA ASN A 82 2.12 1.58 -11.86
C ASN A 82 3.15 0.86 -12.70
N ASP A 83 4.24 0.39 -12.09
CA ASP A 83 5.27 -0.39 -12.79
C ASP A 83 4.70 -1.70 -13.33
N ILE A 84 3.87 -2.39 -12.55
CA ILE A 84 3.19 -3.62 -12.97
C ILE A 84 2.30 -3.35 -14.19
N LEU A 85 1.50 -2.28 -14.15
CA LEU A 85 0.63 -1.90 -15.26
C LEU A 85 1.44 -1.59 -16.54
N ASN A 86 2.56 -0.91 -16.38
CA ASN A 86 3.47 -0.62 -17.51
C ASN A 86 4.09 -1.90 -18.08
N LEU A 87 4.51 -2.82 -17.21
CA LEU A 87 5.05 -4.13 -17.62
C LEU A 87 3.98 -4.97 -18.33
N GLU A 88 2.76 -4.99 -17.84
CA GLU A 88 1.63 -5.68 -18.49
C GLU A 88 1.39 -5.12 -19.89
N SER A 89 1.39 -3.80 -20.04
CA SER A 89 1.25 -3.14 -21.33
C SER A 89 2.38 -3.51 -22.29
N ASN A 90 3.61 -3.52 -21.80
CA ASN A 90 4.78 -3.92 -22.59
C ASN A 90 4.73 -5.37 -23.03
N ILE A 91 4.31 -6.27 -22.14
CA ILE A 91 4.12 -7.70 -22.43
C ILE A 91 3.04 -7.86 -23.51
N GLN A 92 1.93 -7.17 -23.39
CA GLN A 92 0.85 -7.22 -24.38
C GLN A 92 1.34 -6.75 -25.75
N SER A 93 2.06 -5.64 -25.80
CA SER A 93 2.64 -5.13 -27.04
C SER A 93 3.63 -6.13 -27.67
N SER A 94 4.47 -6.76 -26.84
CA SER A 94 5.42 -7.78 -27.30
C SER A 94 4.69 -9.01 -27.84
N LEU A 95 3.63 -9.46 -27.20
CA LEU A 95 2.80 -10.57 -27.66
C LEU A 95 2.14 -10.25 -29.00
N ASP A 96 1.64 -9.04 -29.18
CA ASP A 96 1.04 -8.59 -30.42
C ASP A 96 2.05 -8.58 -31.58
N VAL A 97 3.28 -8.10 -31.31
CA VAL A 97 4.37 -8.13 -32.29
C VAL A 97 4.75 -9.57 -32.66
N LEU A 98 4.91 -10.44 -31.65
CA LEU A 98 5.22 -11.86 -31.86
C LEU A 98 4.13 -12.57 -32.68
N ASN A 99 2.88 -12.32 -32.37
CA ASN A 99 1.75 -12.89 -33.08
C ASN A 99 1.71 -12.44 -34.55
N THR A 100 1.93 -11.16 -34.80
CA THR A 100 2.01 -10.59 -36.13
C THR A 100 3.19 -11.19 -36.91
N SER A 101 4.37 -11.26 -36.29
CA SER A 101 5.57 -11.87 -36.89
C SER A 101 5.36 -13.33 -37.22
N ASN A 102 4.70 -14.08 -36.33
CA ASN A 102 4.39 -15.49 -36.55
C ASN A 102 3.48 -15.70 -37.74
N LYS A 103 2.44 -14.86 -37.89
CA LYS A 103 1.55 -14.89 -39.05
C LYS A 103 2.28 -14.56 -40.36
N GLU A 104 3.17 -13.60 -40.33
CA GLU A 104 4.01 -13.25 -41.50
C GLU A 104 4.94 -14.41 -41.87
N LEU A 105 5.56 -15.05 -40.90
CA LEU A 105 6.42 -16.23 -41.14
C LEU A 105 5.62 -17.40 -41.72
N GLU A 106 4.44 -17.68 -41.19
CA GLU A 106 3.55 -18.72 -41.75
C GLU A 106 3.20 -18.41 -43.21
N LYS A 107 2.92 -17.17 -43.52
CA LYS A 107 2.64 -16.71 -44.89
C LYS A 107 3.84 -16.94 -45.81
N ILE A 108 5.04 -16.58 -45.36
CA ILE A 108 6.28 -16.77 -46.12
C ILE A 108 6.55 -18.26 -46.34
N ILE A 109 6.37 -19.11 -45.34
CA ILE A 109 6.54 -20.56 -45.45
C ILE A 109 5.56 -21.15 -46.47
N ASN A 110 4.28 -20.74 -46.41
CA ASN A 110 3.26 -21.20 -47.33
C ASN A 110 3.55 -20.77 -48.78
N GLU A 111 4.01 -19.55 -48.99
CA GLU A 111 4.44 -19.03 -50.29
C GLU A 111 5.65 -19.77 -50.81
N GLY A 112 6.64 -20.04 -49.93
CA GLY A 112 7.82 -20.85 -50.26
C GLY A 112 7.46 -22.29 -50.68
N ASP A 113 6.53 -22.91 -49.98
CA ASP A 113 6.04 -24.25 -50.32
C ASP A 113 5.35 -24.28 -51.66
N LYS A 114 4.57 -23.24 -51.97
CA LYS A 114 3.93 -23.12 -53.31
C LYS A 114 4.94 -22.97 -54.41
N VAL A 115 5.97 -22.17 -54.23
CA VAL A 115 7.03 -21.96 -55.21
C VAL A 115 7.82 -23.27 -55.41
N GLU A 116 8.15 -23.99 -54.34
CA GLU A 116 8.80 -25.27 -54.40
C GLU A 116 8.00 -26.31 -55.19
N SER A 117 6.69 -26.39 -54.94
CA SER A 117 5.77 -27.24 -55.68
C SER A 117 5.72 -26.91 -57.17
N GLN A 118 5.71 -25.63 -57.51
CA GLN A 118 5.74 -25.17 -58.93
C GLN A 118 7.05 -25.52 -59.61
N ILE A 119 8.18 -25.41 -58.91
CA ILE A 119 9.48 -25.79 -59.45
C ILE A 119 9.54 -27.28 -59.71
N LYS A 120 9.06 -28.13 -58.80
CA LYS A 120 8.98 -29.59 -58.97
C LYS A 120 8.09 -29.97 -60.17
N LEU A 121 6.95 -29.36 -60.30
CA LEU A 121 6.04 -29.58 -61.46
C LEU A 121 6.73 -29.19 -62.76
N SER A 122 7.45 -28.08 -62.77
CA SER A 122 8.18 -27.62 -63.94
C SER A 122 9.31 -28.56 -64.35
N LYS A 123 10.00 -29.24 -63.38
CA LYS A 123 11.03 -30.21 -63.68
C LYS A 123 10.51 -31.55 -64.16
N ASP A 124 9.31 -31.95 -63.74
CA ASP A 124 8.68 -33.22 -64.08
C ASP A 124 7.91 -33.15 -65.44
N SER A 125 7.76 -31.99 -65.98
CA SER A 125 7.22 -31.79 -67.33
C SER A 125 8.39 -31.63 -68.34
#